data_0f78a4ecc373ac4ad727ad6afbc57b58
#
_entry.id   0f78a4ecc373ac4ad727ad6afbc57b58
#
_cell.length_a   1.000
_cell.length_b   1.000
_cell.length_c   1.000
_cell.angle_alpha   90.00
_cell.angle_beta   90.00
_cell.angle_gamma   90.00
#
_symmetry.space_group_name_H-M   'P 1'
#
loop_
_entity.id
_entity.type
_entity.pdbx_description
1 polymer ?
#
loop_
_entity_poly.entity_id
_entity_poly.type
_entity_poly.pdbx_seq_one_letter_code
_entity_poly.pdbx_strand_id
1 'polypeptide(L)' 'MGVGNIYLIRTEPEANLHRFYRVDIVPGLFGNWGLIREWGRVGQGGQTRTDWFDTEADAKDARFELHMKKAKRGYE' A
#
# COMPACT_ATOMS: atom_id res chain seq x y z
N MET A 1 0.87 -16.89 -5.97
CA MET A 1 0.35 -15.74 -6.69
C MET A 1 -0.09 -14.66 -5.72
N GLY A 2 0.57 -13.54 -5.76
CA GLY A 2 0.25 -12.45 -4.87
C GLY A 2 -1.08 -11.83 -5.23
N VAL A 3 -2.04 -11.95 -4.37
CA VAL A 3 -3.37 -11.44 -4.63
C VAL A 3 -3.52 -9.99 -4.28
N GLY A 4 -2.52 -9.39 -3.67
CA GLY A 4 -2.78 -8.14 -3.05
C GLY A 4 -1.75 -7.05 -3.21
N ASN A 5 -0.83 -7.21 -4.10
CA ASN A 5 0.27 -6.25 -4.23
C ASN A 5 -0.12 -5.12 -5.17
N ILE A 6 -0.10 -3.89 -4.68
CA ILE A 6 -0.15 -2.71 -5.54
C ILE A 6 1.06 -1.83 -5.23
N TYR A 7 1.58 -1.19 -6.26
CA TYR A 7 2.74 -0.31 -6.16
C TYR A 7 2.44 0.96 -6.94
N LEU A 8 2.44 2.08 -6.24
CA LEU A 8 2.08 3.36 -6.83
C LEU A 8 3.24 4.33 -6.69
N ILE A 9 3.40 5.20 -7.68
CA ILE A 9 4.45 6.20 -7.70
C ILE A 9 3.84 7.56 -7.95
N ARG A 10 4.37 8.56 -7.26
CA ARG A 10 4.05 9.95 -7.53
C ARG A 10 5.35 10.68 -7.82
N THR A 11 5.43 11.31 -8.99
CA THR A 11 6.62 12.03 -9.42
C THR A 11 6.23 13.43 -9.84
N GLU A 12 6.90 14.42 -9.24
CA GLU A 12 6.77 15.83 -9.63
C GLU A 12 8.16 16.41 -9.69
N PRO A 13 8.80 16.41 -10.86
CA PRO A 13 10.20 16.83 -10.99
C PRO A 13 10.45 18.27 -10.53
N GLU A 14 9.49 19.17 -10.76
CA GLU A 14 9.65 20.57 -10.40
C GLU A 14 9.69 20.75 -8.88
N ALA A 15 9.04 19.86 -8.14
CA ALA A 15 9.07 19.89 -6.69
C ALA A 15 10.09 18.91 -6.11
N ASN A 16 10.90 18.28 -6.97
CA ASN A 16 11.85 17.26 -6.58
C ASN A 16 11.17 16.15 -5.77
N LEU A 17 9.98 15.77 -6.20
CA LEU A 17 9.18 14.78 -5.49
C LEU A 17 9.18 13.47 -6.28
N HIS A 18 9.55 12.39 -5.61
CA HIS A 18 9.60 11.07 -6.22
C HIS A 18 9.32 10.05 -5.13
N ARG A 19 8.04 9.71 -4.94
CA ARG A 19 7.60 8.91 -3.82
C ARG A 19 6.91 7.64 -4.28
N PHE A 20 6.95 6.62 -3.43
CA PHE A 20 6.25 5.38 -3.67
C PHE A 20 5.28 5.08 -2.54
N TYR A 21 4.29 4.25 -2.85
CA TYR A 21 3.35 3.72 -1.88
C TYR A 21 3.02 2.29 -2.29
N ARG A 22 3.30 1.35 -1.41
CA ARG A 22 3.10 -0.07 -1.69
C ARG A 22 2.15 -0.66 -0.67
N VAL A 23 1.25 -1.54 -1.13
CA VAL A 23 0.30 -2.24 -0.26
C VAL A 23 0.31 -3.72 -0.64
N ASP A 24 0.45 -4.56 0.38
CA ASP A 24 0.41 -6.02 0.24
C ASP A 24 -0.65 -6.59 1.16
N ILE A 25 -1.27 -7.68 0.74
CA ILE A 25 -2.17 -8.45 1.60
C ILE A 25 -1.53 -9.82 1.82
N VAL A 26 -1.38 -10.22 3.08
CA VAL A 26 -0.74 -11.47 3.45
C VAL A 26 -1.61 -12.23 4.45
N PRO A 27 -1.62 -13.57 4.38
CA PRO A 27 -2.33 -14.35 5.39
C PRO A 27 -1.57 -14.32 6.70
N GLY A 28 -2.29 -14.24 7.81
CA GLY A 28 -1.73 -14.34 9.13
C GLY A 28 -1.73 -15.78 9.64
N LEU A 29 -1.13 -15.96 10.82
CA LEU A 29 -0.99 -17.30 11.39
C LEU A 29 -2.28 -17.82 12.00
N PHE A 30 -3.23 -16.94 12.33
CA PHE A 30 -4.43 -17.32 13.07
C PHE A 30 -5.69 -17.08 12.25
N GLY A 31 -5.60 -17.20 10.92
CA GLY A 31 -6.77 -17.01 10.07
C GLY A 31 -7.12 -15.57 9.80
N ASN A 32 -6.33 -14.64 10.30
CA ASN A 32 -6.49 -13.23 10.01
C ASN A 32 -5.69 -12.83 8.78
N TRP A 33 -5.82 -11.58 8.34
CA TRP A 33 -5.20 -11.08 7.13
C TRP A 33 -4.52 -9.76 7.40
N GLY A 34 -3.26 -9.65 7.00
CA GLY A 34 -2.48 -8.44 7.19
C GLY A 34 -2.49 -7.57 5.96
N LEU A 35 -2.64 -6.28 6.17
CA LEU A 35 -2.49 -5.27 5.13
C LEU A 35 -1.22 -4.50 5.46
N ILE A 36 -0.17 -4.75 4.69
CA ILE A 36 1.13 -4.14 4.91
C ILE A 36 1.26 -2.96 3.98
N ARG A 37 1.50 -1.79 4.56
CA ARG A 37 1.73 -0.56 3.80
C ARG A 37 3.17 -0.13 3.95
N GLU A 38 3.78 0.26 2.85
CA GLU A 38 5.12 0.82 2.85
C GLU A 38 5.12 2.07 1.97
N TRP A 39 5.74 3.13 2.44
CA TRP A 39 5.79 4.38 1.68
C TRP A 39 7.08 5.11 1.98
N GLY A 40 7.50 5.96 1.04
CA GLY A 40 8.72 6.73 1.21
C GLY A 40 9.18 7.32 -0.11
N ARG A 41 10.46 7.70 -0.12
CA ARG A 41 11.08 8.20 -1.33
C ARG A 41 11.65 7.03 -2.13
N VAL A 42 11.42 7.05 -3.45
CA VAL A 42 11.93 6.00 -4.32
C VAL A 42 13.46 5.92 -4.20
N GLY A 43 13.97 4.70 -4.07
CA GLY A 43 15.39 4.47 -3.93
C GLY A 43 15.91 4.53 -2.51
N GLN A 44 15.05 4.82 -1.54
CA GLN A 44 15.44 4.86 -0.14
C GLN A 44 14.52 3.97 0.68
N GLY A 45 14.93 3.63 1.90
CA GLY A 45 14.10 2.88 2.80
C GLY A 45 12.86 3.68 3.18
N GLY A 46 11.72 2.98 3.28
CA GLY A 46 10.47 3.62 3.64
C GLY A 46 10.01 3.26 5.03
N GLN A 47 8.84 3.78 5.38
CA GLN A 47 8.15 3.41 6.60
C GLN A 47 7.15 2.31 6.28
N THR A 48 6.88 1.46 7.26
CA THR A 48 5.90 0.38 7.09
C THR A 48 4.90 0.40 8.23
N ARG A 49 3.71 -0.09 7.92
CA ARG A 49 2.66 -0.29 8.92
C ARG A 49 1.83 -1.49 8.51
N THR A 50 1.45 -2.32 9.48
CA THR A 50 0.59 -3.47 9.23
C THR A 50 -0.69 -3.33 10.03
N ASP A 51 -1.82 -3.46 9.34
CA ASP A 51 -3.13 -3.53 9.98
C ASP A 51 -3.69 -4.93 9.77
N TRP A 52 -4.37 -5.47 10.79
CA TRP A 52 -4.90 -6.82 10.76
C TRP A 52 -6.42 -6.81 10.62
N PHE A 53 -6.92 -7.71 9.80
CA PHE A 53 -8.35 -7.85 9.51
C PHE A 53 -8.77 -9.30 9.73
N ASP A 54 -10.04 -9.51 10.07
CA ASP A 54 -10.56 -10.85 10.31
C ASP A 54 -10.71 -11.64 9.03
N THR A 55 -10.97 -10.98 7.91
CA THR A 55 -11.20 -11.66 6.63
C THR A 55 -10.37 -11.04 5.52
N GLU A 56 -10.12 -11.84 4.50
CA GLU A 56 -9.44 -11.36 3.31
C GLU A 56 -10.25 -10.26 2.62
N ALA A 57 -11.57 -10.40 2.61
CA ALA A 57 -12.45 -9.41 1.99
C ALA A 57 -12.29 -8.05 2.64
N ASP A 58 -12.22 -8.01 3.96
CA ASP A 58 -12.02 -6.75 4.68
C ASP A 58 -10.69 -6.11 4.33
N ALA A 59 -9.63 -6.92 4.23
CA ALA A 59 -8.32 -6.41 3.85
C ALA A 59 -8.35 -5.85 2.42
N LYS A 60 -9.03 -6.54 1.51
CA LYS A 60 -9.15 -6.06 0.11
C LYS A 60 -9.94 -4.77 0.02
N ASP A 61 -10.99 -4.62 0.82
CA ASP A 61 -11.76 -3.38 0.86
C ASP A 61 -10.90 -2.23 1.35
N ALA A 62 -10.12 -2.45 2.40
CA ALA A 62 -9.22 -1.44 2.92
C ALA A 62 -8.15 -1.07 1.89
N ARG A 63 -7.61 -2.05 1.17
CA ARG A 63 -6.64 -1.80 0.10
C ARG A 63 -7.26 -0.93 -0.99
N PHE A 64 -8.49 -1.24 -1.38
CA PHE A 64 -9.17 -0.46 -2.42
C PHE A 64 -9.34 0.99 -2.00
N GLU A 65 -9.75 1.23 -0.76
CA GLU A 65 -9.94 2.59 -0.26
C GLU A 65 -8.62 3.35 -0.22
N LEU A 66 -7.54 2.70 0.20
CA LEU A 66 -6.23 3.33 0.18
C LEU A 66 -5.79 3.67 -1.24
N HIS A 67 -6.02 2.74 -2.17
CA HIS A 67 -5.68 2.96 -3.58
C HIS A 67 -6.40 4.19 -4.13
N MET A 68 -7.70 4.29 -3.87
CA MET A 68 -8.48 5.43 -4.35
C MET A 68 -8.01 6.74 -3.73
N LYS A 69 -7.70 6.70 -2.44
CA LYS A 69 -7.23 7.88 -1.72
C LYS A 69 -5.90 8.37 -2.30
N LYS A 70 -4.98 7.44 -2.58
CA LYS A 70 -3.67 7.80 -3.14
C LYS A 70 -3.78 8.25 -4.59
N ALA A 71 -4.68 7.64 -5.36
CA ALA A 71 -4.90 8.06 -6.75
C ALA A 71 -5.34 9.52 -6.81
N LYS A 72 -6.19 9.94 -5.87
CA LYS A 72 -6.62 11.33 -5.80
C LYS A 72 -5.49 12.29 -5.49
N ARG A 73 -4.40 11.80 -4.91
CA ARG A 73 -3.23 12.62 -4.58
C ARG A 73 -2.16 12.55 -5.67
N GLY A 74 -2.46 11.91 -6.80
CA GLY A 74 -1.54 11.87 -7.92
C GLY A 74 -0.64 10.64 -7.98
N TYR A 75 -0.87 9.64 -7.14
CA TYR A 75 -0.15 8.38 -7.24
C TYR A 75 -0.74 7.53 -8.36
N GLU A 76 0.15 6.92 -9.14
CA GLU A 76 -0.26 6.10 -10.28
C GLU A 76 0.38 4.74 -10.28
#